data_a9f72ba1d9ed8e700cd96f1b9317900a
#
_entry.id   a9f72ba1d9ed8e700cd96f1b9317900a
#
_cell.length_a   1.000
_cell.length_b   1.000
_cell.length_c   1.000
_cell.angle_alpha   90.00
_cell.angle_beta   90.00
_cell.angle_gamma   90.00
#
_symmetry.space_group_name_H-M   'P 1'
#
loop_
_entity.id
_entity.type
_entity.pdbx_description
1 polymer ?
#
loop_
_entity_poly.entity_id
_entity_poly.type
_entity_poly.pdbx_seq_one_letter_code
_entity_poly.pdbx_strand_id
1 'polypeptide(L)'
;MPVRSLIQPVVAGLGDVEPLVFSQGEELALDEASHRLVENAYTRVDLVMDRGEFAVRGGIIDVFPPTLPHPVRIEFFGDEIDTIKEFHASDQRTYGSDIPMVWATPCRELQLTEKVRVRAKSLIGSIPNAEDMLESIANAIPVEGMESLLPALVDDMEPVQGMLPKRALVMLSDPEKLRRAADDLAKTANEFLAASWHVAASGHGAGAPITFDQANFYDFEETISSLVFSRHDVWKLTSFGVNSSREGRVQLDATNPGEYRGDEAKTAS
;
A
#
# COMPACT_ATOMS: atom_id res chain seq x y z
N MET A 1 -1.58 9.76 -8.54
CA MET A 1 -2.03 9.32 -7.20
C MET A 1 -2.91 10.40 -6.58
N PRO A 2 -3.85 10.07 -5.66
CA PRO A 2 -4.65 11.08 -4.94
C PRO A 2 -3.79 11.86 -3.95
N VAL A 3 -4.21 13.09 -3.62
CA VAL A 3 -3.49 13.98 -2.67
C VAL A 3 -3.30 13.34 -1.30
N ARG A 4 -4.26 12.53 -0.85
CA ARG A 4 -4.18 11.79 0.42
C ARG A 4 -2.90 10.96 0.50
N SER A 5 -2.61 10.18 -0.54
CA SER A 5 -1.40 9.33 -0.57
C SER A 5 -0.09 10.13 -0.56
N LEU A 6 -0.13 11.40 -0.97
CA LEU A 6 1.05 12.28 -0.94
C LEU A 6 1.38 12.77 0.47
N ILE A 7 0.36 13.05 1.28
CA ILE A 7 0.51 13.63 2.61
C ILE A 7 0.34 12.62 3.75
N GLN A 8 -0.10 11.39 3.45
CA GLN A 8 -0.26 10.34 4.44
C GLN A 8 1.11 9.75 4.80
N PRO A 9 1.45 9.60 6.09
CA PRO A 9 2.61 8.83 6.52
C PRO A 9 2.52 7.38 6.03
N VAL A 10 3.63 6.81 5.61
CA VAL A 10 3.80 5.39 5.26
C VAL A 10 4.90 4.77 6.11
N VAL A 11 4.94 3.46 6.22
CA VAL A 11 6.00 2.76 6.97
C VAL A 11 7.36 3.08 6.36
N ALA A 12 8.29 3.51 7.18
CA ALA A 12 9.65 3.80 6.74
C ALA A 12 10.33 2.54 6.17
N GLY A 13 10.96 2.70 4.99
CA GLY A 13 11.61 1.59 4.28
C GLY A 13 10.66 0.67 3.51
N LEU A 14 9.37 0.98 3.42
CA LEU A 14 8.42 0.17 2.64
C LEU A 14 8.84 0.07 1.15
N GLY A 15 9.47 1.11 0.61
CA GLY A 15 9.98 1.12 -0.77
C GLY A 15 11.19 0.20 -1.00
N ASP A 16 11.87 -0.22 0.05
CA ASP A 16 13.05 -1.08 0.00
C ASP A 16 12.70 -2.56 0.23
N VAL A 17 11.44 -2.86 0.50
CA VAL A 17 11.00 -4.24 0.73
C VAL A 17 11.06 -5.03 -0.57
N GLU A 18 11.90 -6.07 -0.56
CA GLU A 18 12.02 -6.96 -1.70
C GLU A 18 10.85 -7.95 -1.76
N PRO A 19 10.19 -8.08 -2.92
CA PRO A 19 9.15 -9.09 -3.11
C PRO A 19 9.74 -10.50 -2.96
N LEU A 20 8.93 -11.46 -2.56
CA LEU A 20 9.30 -12.86 -2.69
C LEU A 20 9.25 -13.24 -4.17
N VAL A 21 10.36 -13.73 -4.69
CA VAL A 21 10.48 -14.15 -6.09
C VAL A 21 10.46 -15.67 -6.15
N PHE A 22 9.59 -16.20 -7.02
CA PHE A 22 9.59 -17.60 -7.41
C PHE A 22 10.11 -17.69 -8.84
N SER A 23 11.24 -18.35 -9.04
CA SER A 23 11.85 -18.54 -10.36
C SER A 23 11.98 -20.03 -10.65
N GLN A 24 11.54 -20.48 -11.81
CA GLN A 24 11.64 -21.88 -12.22
C GLN A 24 13.11 -22.32 -12.27
N GLY A 25 13.44 -23.44 -11.66
CA GLY A 25 14.80 -24.00 -11.57
C GLY A 25 15.64 -23.41 -10.44
N GLU A 26 15.13 -22.46 -9.64
CA GLU A 26 15.83 -21.95 -8.46
C GLU A 26 15.47 -22.75 -7.20
N GLU A 27 16.44 -22.83 -6.28
CA GLU A 27 16.25 -23.46 -4.96
C GLU A 27 15.61 -22.46 -3.98
N LEU A 28 14.50 -22.85 -3.39
CA LEU A 28 13.80 -22.13 -2.33
C LEU A 28 13.07 -23.15 -1.45
N ALA A 29 13.43 -23.24 -0.18
CA ALA A 29 12.74 -24.15 0.73
C ALA A 29 11.26 -23.76 0.86
N LEU A 30 10.35 -24.72 0.74
CA LEU A 30 8.89 -24.49 0.79
C LEU A 30 8.46 -23.83 2.10
N ASP A 31 9.07 -24.22 3.22
CA ASP A 31 8.79 -23.63 4.53
C ASP A 31 9.27 -22.17 4.61
N GLU A 32 10.40 -21.83 4.00
CA GLU A 32 10.90 -20.45 3.91
C GLU A 32 9.97 -19.61 3.05
N ALA A 33 9.56 -20.09 1.87
CA ALA A 33 8.60 -19.42 1.01
C ALA A 33 7.28 -19.15 1.74
N SER A 34 6.76 -20.16 2.45
CA SER A 34 5.55 -20.06 3.26
C SER A 34 5.68 -19.02 4.37
N HIS A 35 6.81 -18.98 5.07
CA HIS A 35 7.08 -18.01 6.13
C HIS A 35 7.15 -16.59 5.57
N ARG A 36 7.86 -16.37 4.47
CA ARG A 36 7.95 -15.06 3.81
C ARG A 36 6.60 -14.55 3.28
N LEU A 37 5.73 -15.45 2.79
CA LEU A 37 4.36 -15.08 2.40
C LEU A 37 3.57 -14.59 3.62
N VAL A 38 3.67 -15.26 4.76
CA VAL A 38 3.02 -14.81 6.01
C VAL A 38 3.56 -13.46 6.46
N GLU A 39 4.87 -13.24 6.44
CA GLU A 39 5.48 -11.93 6.78
C GLU A 39 4.99 -10.82 5.85
N ASN A 40 4.82 -11.12 4.56
CA ASN A 40 4.26 -10.21 3.55
C ASN A 40 2.74 -10.03 3.66
N ALA A 41 2.16 -10.49 4.78
CA ALA A 41 0.74 -10.38 5.11
C ALA A 41 -0.21 -11.08 4.11
N TYR A 42 0.23 -12.18 3.48
CA TYR A 42 -0.68 -13.10 2.81
C TYR A 42 -1.48 -13.90 3.83
N THR A 43 -2.74 -14.13 3.53
CA THR A 43 -3.62 -14.96 4.35
C THR A 43 -3.49 -16.43 3.93
N ARG A 44 -3.12 -17.30 4.88
CA ARG A 44 -3.07 -18.73 4.62
C ARG A 44 -4.50 -19.30 4.63
N VAL A 45 -4.87 -19.99 3.57
CA VAL A 45 -6.19 -20.59 3.37
C VAL A 45 -6.06 -22.05 2.90
N ASP A 46 -7.16 -22.80 2.95
CA ASP A 46 -7.19 -24.16 2.36
C ASP A 46 -7.30 -24.12 0.84
N LEU A 47 -7.98 -23.11 0.29
CA LEU A 47 -8.23 -22.94 -1.13
C LEU A 47 -8.11 -21.46 -1.52
N VAL A 48 -7.23 -21.14 -2.47
CA VAL A 48 -6.98 -19.77 -2.92
C VAL A 48 -8.09 -19.30 -3.85
N MET A 49 -8.77 -18.22 -3.45
CA MET A 49 -9.87 -17.62 -4.20
C MET A 49 -9.63 -16.14 -4.47
N ASP A 50 -9.06 -15.42 -3.50
CA ASP A 50 -8.91 -13.97 -3.52
C ASP A 50 -7.44 -13.54 -3.51
N ARG A 51 -7.20 -12.30 -4.00
CA ARG A 51 -5.85 -11.70 -3.95
C ARG A 51 -5.36 -11.58 -2.52
N GLY A 52 -4.08 -11.88 -2.31
CA GLY A 52 -3.46 -11.88 -0.98
C GLY A 52 -3.65 -13.18 -0.21
N GLU A 53 -4.16 -14.21 -0.84
CA GLU A 53 -4.26 -15.55 -0.27
C GLU A 53 -3.16 -16.48 -0.77
N PHE A 54 -2.78 -17.45 0.05
CA PHE A 54 -1.95 -18.58 -0.35
C PHE A 54 -2.35 -19.87 0.35
N ALA A 55 -2.09 -20.99 -0.29
CA ALA A 55 -2.31 -22.33 0.26
C ALA A 55 -1.08 -23.22 0.03
N VAL A 56 -0.80 -24.11 0.99
CA VAL A 56 0.28 -25.09 0.89
C VAL A 56 -0.29 -26.50 0.98
N ARG A 57 -0.04 -27.32 -0.04
CA ARG A 57 -0.53 -28.70 -0.12
C ARG A 57 0.57 -29.63 -0.65
N GLY A 58 1.20 -30.39 0.26
CA GLY A 58 2.35 -31.22 -0.11
C GLY A 58 3.49 -30.34 -0.64
N GLY A 59 4.00 -30.64 -1.81
CA GLY A 59 5.05 -29.87 -2.48
C GLY A 59 4.50 -28.74 -3.38
N ILE A 60 3.35 -28.15 -3.08
CA ILE A 60 2.71 -27.13 -3.92
C ILE A 60 2.37 -25.91 -3.08
N ILE A 61 2.71 -24.73 -3.59
CA ILE A 61 2.21 -23.45 -3.12
C ILE A 61 1.28 -22.86 -4.19
N ASP A 62 0.02 -22.66 -3.84
CA ASP A 62 -0.91 -21.83 -4.60
C ASP A 62 -0.87 -20.43 -4.00
N VAL A 63 -0.68 -19.37 -4.79
CA VAL A 63 -0.64 -17.99 -4.30
C VAL A 63 -1.32 -17.03 -5.27
N PHE A 64 -2.01 -16.02 -4.75
CA PHE A 64 -2.63 -14.96 -5.55
C PHE A 64 -2.02 -13.59 -5.22
N PRO A 65 -0.89 -13.22 -5.85
CA PRO A 65 -0.30 -11.92 -5.66
C PRO A 65 -1.25 -10.78 -6.03
N PRO A 66 -1.26 -9.66 -5.29
CA PRO A 66 -2.14 -8.51 -5.57
C PRO A 66 -1.99 -7.93 -6.96
N THR A 67 -0.79 -8.03 -7.53
CA THR A 67 -0.43 -7.47 -8.84
C THR A 67 -0.81 -8.33 -10.03
N LEU A 68 -1.18 -9.59 -9.81
CA LEU A 68 -1.52 -10.53 -10.89
C LEU A 68 -3.03 -10.57 -11.17
N PRO A 69 -3.43 -10.82 -12.42
CA PRO A 69 -4.84 -11.01 -12.78
C PRO A 69 -5.39 -12.36 -12.31
N HIS A 70 -4.55 -13.40 -12.21
CA HIS A 70 -4.87 -14.76 -11.84
C HIS A 70 -3.91 -15.31 -10.79
N PRO A 71 -4.36 -16.26 -9.94
CA PRO A 71 -3.48 -16.96 -9.02
C PRO A 71 -2.53 -17.88 -9.77
N VAL A 72 -1.40 -18.20 -9.12
CA VAL A 72 -0.37 -19.08 -9.65
C VAL A 72 -0.15 -20.28 -8.74
N ARG A 73 0.10 -21.43 -9.35
CA ARG A 73 0.52 -22.67 -8.72
C ARG A 73 2.00 -22.88 -8.94
N ILE A 74 2.72 -23.10 -7.87
CA ILE A 74 4.16 -23.31 -7.83
C ILE A 74 4.39 -24.74 -7.31
N GLU A 75 4.92 -25.61 -8.15
CA GLU A 75 5.22 -26.98 -7.80
C GLU A 75 6.69 -27.13 -7.48
N PHE A 76 6.98 -27.80 -6.38
CA PHE A 76 8.33 -28.02 -5.87
C PHE A 76 8.71 -29.48 -6.01
N PHE A 77 9.97 -29.71 -6.44
CA PHE A 77 10.63 -31.01 -6.36
C PHE A 77 11.78 -30.92 -5.34
N GLY A 78 11.51 -31.35 -4.11
CA GLY A 78 12.37 -30.99 -2.97
C GLY A 78 12.29 -29.51 -2.69
N ASP A 79 13.43 -28.82 -2.70
CA ASP A 79 13.52 -27.37 -2.53
C ASP A 79 13.65 -26.62 -3.89
N GLU A 80 13.66 -27.34 -5.02
CA GLU A 80 13.72 -26.74 -6.36
C GLU A 80 12.30 -26.42 -6.86
N ILE A 81 12.12 -25.23 -7.43
CA ILE A 81 10.87 -24.83 -8.10
C ILE A 81 10.83 -25.48 -9.48
N ASP A 82 10.00 -26.51 -9.64
CA ASP A 82 9.90 -27.30 -10.88
C ASP A 82 9.03 -26.57 -11.92
N THR A 83 7.81 -26.19 -11.56
CA THR A 83 6.90 -25.51 -12.48
C THR A 83 6.15 -24.36 -11.81
N ILE A 84 5.81 -23.33 -12.59
CA ILE A 84 4.93 -22.21 -12.19
C ILE A 84 3.88 -22.06 -13.28
N LYS A 85 2.58 -22.14 -12.91
CA LYS A 85 1.45 -22.01 -13.85
C LYS A 85 0.34 -21.16 -13.28
N GLU A 86 -0.33 -20.40 -14.14
CA GLU A 86 -1.60 -19.79 -13.75
C GLU A 86 -2.69 -20.87 -13.57
N PHE A 87 -3.64 -20.59 -12.69
CA PHE A 87 -4.83 -21.41 -12.55
C PHE A 87 -6.09 -20.54 -12.35
N HIS A 88 -7.24 -21.11 -12.64
CA HIS A 88 -8.52 -20.46 -12.37
C HIS A 88 -8.93 -20.68 -10.92
N ALA A 89 -9.17 -19.59 -10.18
CA ALA A 89 -9.64 -19.67 -8.80
C ALA A 89 -10.96 -20.45 -8.68
N SER A 90 -11.86 -20.36 -9.68
CA SER A 90 -13.18 -20.95 -9.67
C SER A 90 -13.20 -22.49 -9.71
N ASP A 91 -12.27 -23.12 -10.42
CA ASP A 91 -12.22 -24.59 -10.60
C ASP A 91 -10.86 -25.21 -10.25
N GLN A 92 -9.89 -24.36 -9.83
CA GLN A 92 -8.55 -24.75 -9.40
C GLN A 92 -7.71 -25.45 -10.48
N ARG A 93 -8.07 -25.33 -11.76
CA ARG A 93 -7.35 -25.94 -12.86
C ARG A 93 -6.30 -25.01 -13.43
N THR A 94 -5.09 -25.54 -13.57
CA THR A 94 -4.01 -24.84 -14.25
C THR A 94 -4.28 -24.73 -15.75
N TYR A 95 -3.80 -23.64 -16.36
CA TYR A 95 -3.90 -23.41 -17.80
C TYR A 95 -2.66 -22.66 -18.29
N GLY A 96 -2.50 -22.59 -19.62
CA GLY A 96 -1.40 -21.88 -20.25
C GLY A 96 -0.07 -22.64 -20.23
N SER A 97 0.99 -21.95 -20.56
CA SER A 97 2.38 -22.42 -20.50
C SER A 97 3.01 -22.09 -19.15
N ASP A 98 4.15 -22.72 -18.86
CA ASP A 98 4.94 -22.40 -17.68
C ASP A 98 5.38 -20.95 -17.70
N ILE A 99 5.39 -20.33 -16.51
CA ILE A 99 5.84 -18.96 -16.27
C ILE A 99 7.25 -19.05 -15.69
N PRO A 100 8.24 -18.35 -16.27
CA PRO A 100 9.62 -18.47 -15.79
C PRO A 100 9.83 -17.86 -14.40
N MET A 101 9.04 -16.84 -14.03
CA MET A 101 9.22 -16.12 -12.79
C MET A 101 7.93 -15.41 -12.36
N VAL A 102 7.67 -15.38 -11.07
CA VAL A 102 6.55 -14.64 -10.44
C VAL A 102 7.04 -13.89 -9.20
N TRP A 103 6.56 -12.67 -9.05
CA TRP A 103 6.82 -11.83 -7.89
C TRP A 103 5.58 -11.78 -6.98
N ALA A 104 5.74 -12.22 -5.75
CA ALA A 104 4.75 -12.07 -4.70
C ALA A 104 5.11 -10.83 -3.87
N THR A 105 4.54 -9.69 -4.25
CA THR A 105 4.71 -8.42 -3.52
C THR A 105 3.97 -8.47 -2.18
N PRO A 106 4.38 -7.67 -1.18
CA PRO A 106 3.59 -7.53 0.04
C PRO A 106 2.13 -7.20 -0.22
N CYS A 107 1.23 -7.80 0.54
CA CYS A 107 -0.21 -7.58 0.41
C CYS A 107 -0.69 -6.35 1.15
N ARG A 108 0.05 -5.94 2.18
CA ARG A 108 -0.31 -4.85 3.07
C ARG A 108 0.90 -3.98 3.41
N GLU A 109 0.63 -2.76 3.82
CA GLU A 109 1.65 -1.84 4.32
C GLU A 109 2.25 -2.35 5.64
N LEU A 110 1.42 -2.83 6.56
CA LEU A 110 1.89 -3.47 7.77
C LEU A 110 2.30 -4.92 7.49
N GLN A 111 3.60 -5.17 7.45
CA GLN A 111 4.15 -6.51 7.36
C GLN A 111 4.15 -7.22 8.70
N LEU A 112 3.85 -8.52 8.72
CA LEU A 112 3.76 -9.32 9.93
C LEU A 112 5.11 -9.94 10.32
N THR A 113 6.15 -9.11 10.29
CA THR A 113 7.50 -9.51 10.70
C THR A 113 7.53 -9.92 12.17
N GLU A 114 8.53 -10.69 12.57
CA GLU A 114 8.70 -11.08 13.98
C GLU A 114 8.73 -9.88 14.92
N LYS A 115 9.37 -8.77 14.51
CA LYS A 115 9.43 -7.53 15.28
C LYS A 115 8.04 -6.92 15.52
N VAL A 116 7.23 -6.84 14.48
CA VAL A 116 5.84 -6.34 14.56
C VAL A 116 5.00 -7.25 15.45
N ARG A 117 5.11 -8.55 15.30
CA ARG A 117 4.38 -9.54 16.10
C ARG A 117 4.72 -9.48 17.59
N VAL A 118 6.02 -9.39 17.92
CA VAL A 118 6.46 -9.24 19.32
C VAL A 118 5.93 -7.93 19.91
N ARG A 119 5.98 -6.84 19.15
CA ARG A 119 5.47 -5.54 19.58
C ARG A 119 3.96 -5.56 19.77
N ALA A 120 3.20 -6.15 18.82
CA ALA A 120 1.76 -6.33 18.95
C ALA A 120 1.41 -7.09 20.24
N LYS A 121 2.11 -8.20 20.52
CA LYS A 121 1.93 -8.98 21.74
C LYS A 121 2.17 -8.16 23.00
N SER A 122 3.15 -7.27 23.01
CA SER A 122 3.46 -6.41 24.17
C SER A 122 2.42 -5.30 24.40
N LEU A 123 1.63 -4.97 23.38
CA LEU A 123 0.61 -3.92 23.44
C LEU A 123 -0.79 -4.45 23.77
N ILE A 124 -0.98 -5.77 23.84
CA ILE A 124 -2.25 -6.39 24.26
C ILE A 124 -2.62 -5.87 25.66
N GLY A 125 -3.84 -5.36 25.80
CA GLY A 125 -4.33 -4.75 27.03
C GLY A 125 -3.87 -3.30 27.27
N SER A 126 -2.97 -2.76 26.43
CA SER A 126 -2.50 -1.36 26.53
C SER A 126 -3.28 -0.41 25.64
N ILE A 127 -3.83 -0.89 24.53
CA ILE A 127 -4.63 -0.11 23.58
C ILE A 127 -6.08 -0.57 23.69
N PRO A 128 -7.00 0.26 24.20
CA PRO A 128 -8.39 -0.11 24.37
C PRO A 128 -9.05 -0.54 23.06
N ASN A 129 -9.83 -1.61 23.10
CA ASN A 129 -10.58 -2.19 21.98
C ASN A 129 -9.73 -2.64 20.75
N ALA A 130 -8.43 -2.79 20.91
CA ALA A 130 -7.54 -3.33 19.90
C ALA A 130 -7.03 -4.75 20.26
N GLU A 131 -7.52 -5.35 21.33
CA GLU A 131 -7.02 -6.64 21.86
C GLU A 131 -7.11 -7.75 20.81
N ASP A 132 -8.28 -7.99 20.22
CA ASP A 132 -8.48 -9.03 19.21
C ASP A 132 -7.61 -8.81 17.96
N MET A 133 -7.45 -7.54 17.56
CA MET A 133 -6.61 -7.17 16.41
C MET A 133 -5.13 -7.38 16.74
N LEU A 134 -4.67 -6.96 17.92
CA LEU A 134 -3.30 -7.16 18.38
C LEU A 134 -2.97 -8.64 18.57
N GLU A 135 -3.90 -9.44 19.07
CA GLU A 135 -3.75 -10.88 19.18
C GLU A 135 -3.62 -11.53 17.79
N SER A 136 -4.44 -11.13 16.83
CA SER A 136 -4.36 -11.61 15.45
C SER A 136 -3.02 -11.27 14.82
N ILE A 137 -2.56 -10.02 14.94
CA ILE A 137 -1.26 -9.57 14.43
C ILE A 137 -0.11 -10.34 15.10
N ALA A 138 -0.16 -10.53 16.43
CA ALA A 138 0.85 -11.29 17.17
C ALA A 138 0.93 -12.75 16.70
N ASN A 139 -0.19 -13.32 16.26
CA ASN A 139 -0.27 -14.68 15.69
C ASN A 139 -0.05 -14.73 14.17
N ALA A 140 0.43 -13.64 13.56
CA ALA A 140 0.66 -13.52 12.12
C ALA A 140 -0.59 -13.74 11.26
N ILE A 141 -1.76 -13.30 11.76
CA ILE A 141 -3.04 -13.35 11.05
C ILE A 141 -3.37 -11.93 10.58
N PRO A 142 -3.37 -11.66 9.26
CA PRO A 142 -3.77 -10.36 8.75
C PRO A 142 -5.27 -10.13 8.99
N VAL A 143 -5.61 -8.93 9.47
CA VAL A 143 -7.00 -8.53 9.72
C VAL A 143 -7.30 -7.18 9.08
N GLU A 144 -8.55 -6.96 8.72
CA GLU A 144 -8.99 -5.70 8.14
C GLU A 144 -8.81 -4.56 9.14
N GLY A 145 -8.27 -3.43 8.68
CA GLY A 145 -8.04 -2.24 9.51
C GLY A 145 -6.79 -2.28 10.39
N MET A 146 -5.95 -3.33 10.30
CA MET A 146 -4.72 -3.42 11.10
C MET A 146 -3.75 -2.26 10.83
N GLU A 147 -3.84 -1.60 9.69
CA GLU A 147 -3.08 -0.41 9.34
C GLU A 147 -3.35 0.77 10.27
N SER A 148 -4.49 0.79 10.96
CA SER A 148 -4.77 1.80 11.98
C SER A 148 -3.83 1.74 13.18
N LEU A 149 -3.16 0.61 13.40
CA LEU A 149 -2.18 0.40 14.47
C LEU A 149 -0.73 0.63 14.02
N LEU A 150 -0.49 0.96 12.73
CA LEU A 150 0.85 1.21 12.19
C LEU A 150 1.71 2.08 13.11
N PRO A 151 1.27 3.28 13.55
CA PRO A 151 2.11 4.14 14.36
C PRO A 151 2.52 3.53 15.71
N ALA A 152 1.75 2.56 16.21
CA ALA A 152 2.08 1.84 17.45
C ALA A 152 2.98 0.63 17.22
N LEU A 153 2.95 0.05 16.01
CA LEU A 153 3.59 -1.22 15.70
C LEU A 153 4.93 -1.10 14.96
N VAL A 154 5.15 0.00 14.25
CA VAL A 154 6.41 0.24 13.53
C VAL A 154 7.29 1.24 14.29
N ASP A 155 8.57 1.31 13.95
CA ASP A 155 9.48 2.24 14.64
C ASP A 155 9.33 3.65 14.10
N ASP A 156 9.28 3.79 12.77
CA ASP A 156 9.27 5.06 12.09
C ASP A 156 8.29 5.07 10.92
N MET A 157 7.76 6.24 10.65
CA MET A 157 6.92 6.53 9.49
C MET A 157 7.61 7.60 8.64
N GLU A 158 7.46 7.51 7.34
CA GLU A 158 8.04 8.48 6.40
C GLU A 158 7.01 8.97 5.38
N PRO A 159 7.24 10.12 4.75
CA PRO A 159 6.40 10.56 3.64
C PRO A 159 6.70 9.74 2.37
N VAL A 160 5.67 9.48 1.57
CA VAL A 160 5.75 8.64 0.35
C VAL A 160 6.83 9.08 -0.65
N GLN A 161 7.25 10.33 -0.62
CA GLN A 161 8.35 10.81 -1.46
C GLN A 161 9.70 10.13 -1.19
N GLY A 162 9.91 9.57 0.01
CA GLY A 162 11.07 8.74 0.32
C GLY A 162 11.18 7.50 -0.56
N MET A 163 10.04 7.00 -1.06
CA MET A 163 9.95 5.82 -1.92
C MET A 163 10.10 6.14 -3.43
N LEU A 164 10.15 7.42 -3.81
CA LEU A 164 10.25 7.79 -5.21
C LEU A 164 11.65 7.49 -5.77
N PRO A 165 11.75 6.99 -7.01
CA PRO A 165 13.04 6.85 -7.67
C PRO A 165 13.79 8.17 -7.74
N LYS A 166 15.12 8.12 -7.63
CA LYS A 166 15.97 9.32 -7.75
C LYS A 166 15.65 10.07 -9.04
N ARG A 167 15.46 11.39 -8.94
CA ARG A 167 15.11 12.27 -10.07
C ARG A 167 13.76 11.95 -10.73
N ALA A 168 12.79 11.48 -9.96
CA ALA A 168 11.42 11.31 -10.45
C ALA A 168 10.83 12.66 -10.87
N LEU A 169 10.04 12.66 -11.95
CA LEU A 169 9.20 13.79 -12.34
C LEU A 169 7.86 13.71 -11.60
N VAL A 170 7.58 14.73 -10.80
CA VAL A 170 6.30 14.86 -10.09
C VAL A 170 5.45 15.92 -10.77
N MET A 171 4.28 15.53 -11.26
CA MET A 171 3.34 16.45 -11.90
C MET A 171 2.14 16.73 -10.97
N LEU A 172 1.96 17.98 -10.59
CA LEU A 172 0.83 18.45 -9.78
C LEU A 172 -0.24 19.05 -10.70
N SER A 173 -1.32 18.35 -10.89
CA SER A 173 -2.47 18.84 -11.66
C SER A 173 -3.36 19.69 -10.75
N ASP A 174 -3.55 20.96 -11.09
CA ASP A 174 -4.33 21.93 -10.33
C ASP A 174 -3.85 22.07 -8.86
N PRO A 175 -2.66 22.63 -8.62
CA PRO A 175 -2.02 22.67 -7.29
C PRO A 175 -2.90 23.33 -6.22
N GLU A 176 -3.68 24.36 -6.59
CA GLU A 176 -4.57 25.05 -5.66
C GLU A 176 -5.72 24.15 -5.17
N LYS A 177 -6.23 23.31 -6.06
CA LYS A 177 -7.25 22.31 -5.72
C LYS A 177 -6.68 21.18 -4.87
N LEU A 178 -5.46 20.74 -5.19
CA LEU A 178 -4.75 19.74 -4.37
C LEU A 178 -4.50 20.26 -2.95
N ARG A 179 -4.03 21.50 -2.80
CA ARG A 179 -3.80 22.13 -1.49
C ARG A 179 -5.08 22.17 -0.67
N ARG A 180 -6.19 22.70 -1.24
CA ARG A 180 -7.47 22.74 -0.54
C ARG A 180 -7.93 21.35 -0.10
N ALA A 181 -7.80 20.34 -0.98
CA ALA A 181 -8.17 18.98 -0.63
C ALA A 181 -7.26 18.39 0.47
N ALA A 182 -5.98 18.75 0.51
CA ALA A 182 -5.08 18.35 1.59
C ALA A 182 -5.47 19.00 2.93
N ASP A 183 -5.75 20.31 2.92
CA ASP A 183 -6.19 21.05 4.11
C ASP A 183 -7.51 20.49 4.67
N ASP A 184 -8.48 20.19 3.78
CA ASP A 184 -9.76 19.60 4.16
C ASP A 184 -9.59 18.20 4.76
N LEU A 185 -8.70 17.36 4.20
CA LEU A 185 -8.38 16.04 4.73
C LEU A 185 -7.76 16.13 6.11
N ALA A 186 -6.75 16.99 6.29
CA ALA A 186 -6.07 17.18 7.57
C ALA A 186 -7.04 17.69 8.64
N LYS A 187 -7.89 18.65 8.28
CA LYS A 187 -8.92 19.19 9.18
C LYS A 187 -9.91 18.09 9.60
N THR A 188 -10.44 17.33 8.65
CA THR A 188 -11.41 16.27 8.92
C THR A 188 -10.79 15.17 9.83
N ALA A 189 -9.53 14.79 9.57
CA ALA A 189 -8.82 13.82 10.40
C ALA A 189 -8.65 14.33 11.83
N ASN A 190 -8.25 15.58 12.00
CA ASN A 190 -8.08 16.19 13.32
C ASN A 190 -9.40 16.30 14.08
N GLU A 191 -10.50 16.66 13.41
CA GLU A 191 -11.84 16.70 14.01
C GLU A 191 -12.30 15.31 14.46
N PHE A 192 -12.05 14.28 13.64
CA PHE A 192 -12.37 12.89 13.97
C PHE A 192 -11.54 12.40 15.17
N LEU A 193 -10.25 12.66 15.19
CA LEU A 193 -9.37 12.31 16.31
C LEU A 193 -9.80 13.00 17.60
N ALA A 194 -10.07 14.30 17.54
CA ALA A 194 -10.55 15.06 18.71
C ALA A 194 -11.87 14.50 19.25
N ALA A 195 -12.81 14.17 18.36
CA ALA A 195 -14.08 13.54 18.74
C ALA A 195 -13.86 12.17 19.39
N SER A 196 -13.00 11.33 18.84
CA SER A 196 -12.66 10.01 19.35
C SER A 196 -12.03 10.08 20.74
N TRP A 197 -11.11 11.03 20.96
CA TRP A 197 -10.54 11.29 22.29
C TRP A 197 -11.57 11.78 23.29
N HIS A 198 -12.51 12.62 22.86
CA HIS A 198 -13.57 13.11 23.74
C HIS A 198 -14.51 11.99 24.19
N VAL A 199 -14.86 11.09 23.28
CA VAL A 199 -15.66 9.89 23.59
C VAL A 199 -14.90 8.96 24.53
N ALA A 200 -13.62 8.71 24.29
CA ALA A 200 -12.77 7.90 25.16
C ALA A 200 -12.67 8.49 26.60
N ALA A 201 -12.48 9.80 26.70
CA ALA A 201 -12.39 10.50 27.98
C ALA A 201 -13.71 10.49 28.78
N SER A 202 -14.85 10.38 28.10
CA SER A 202 -16.17 10.30 28.77
C SER A 202 -16.51 8.90 29.30
N GLY A 203 -15.66 7.90 29.08
CA GLY A 203 -15.88 6.52 29.53
C GLY A 203 -16.97 5.76 28.76
N HIS A 204 -17.50 6.34 27.69
CA HIS A 204 -18.52 5.74 26.84
C HIS A 204 -17.96 5.50 25.43
N GLY A 205 -17.39 4.34 25.20
CA GLY A 205 -16.97 3.94 23.87
C GLY A 205 -15.58 3.32 23.79
N ALA A 206 -15.19 2.96 22.58
CA ALA A 206 -13.85 2.50 22.24
C ALA A 206 -12.82 3.57 22.60
N GLY A 207 -11.78 3.22 23.33
CA GLY A 207 -10.67 4.12 23.63
C GLY A 207 -10.07 4.71 22.35
N ALA A 208 -9.47 5.89 22.44
CA ALA A 208 -8.75 6.46 21.30
C ALA A 208 -7.56 5.56 20.95
N PRO A 209 -7.51 5.02 19.75
CA PRO A 209 -6.60 3.91 19.44
C PRO A 209 -5.13 4.33 19.29
N ILE A 210 -4.82 5.63 19.12
CA ILE A 210 -3.46 6.09 18.74
C ILE A 210 -3.16 7.45 19.37
N THR A 211 -1.88 7.73 19.69
CA THR A 211 -1.43 9.04 20.14
C THR A 211 -1.58 10.08 19.04
N PHE A 212 -2.00 11.29 19.44
CA PHE A 212 -2.36 12.40 18.53
C PHE A 212 -1.26 12.75 17.52
N ASP A 213 0.01 12.62 17.91
CA ASP A 213 1.16 13.02 17.09
C ASP A 213 1.51 12.04 15.97
N GLN A 214 1.06 10.80 16.04
CA GLN A 214 1.46 9.75 15.09
C GLN A 214 0.48 9.54 13.91
N ALA A 215 -0.73 10.11 14.02
CA ALA A 215 -1.78 9.98 13.01
C ALA A 215 -1.91 11.19 12.08
N ASN A 216 -1.03 12.19 12.23
CA ASN A 216 -1.13 13.44 11.49
C ASN A 216 -0.64 13.30 10.05
N PHE A 217 -1.42 13.85 9.11
CA PHE A 217 -0.93 14.07 7.75
C PHE A 217 0.24 15.06 7.74
N TYR A 218 1.17 14.86 6.83
CA TYR A 218 2.21 15.86 6.55
C TYR A 218 1.59 17.12 5.94
N ASP A 219 2.17 18.29 6.22
CA ASP A 219 1.77 19.53 5.58
C ASP A 219 2.04 19.46 4.07
N PHE A 220 1.07 19.93 3.28
CA PHE A 220 1.15 19.85 1.81
C PHE A 220 2.30 20.67 1.25
N GLU A 221 2.49 21.90 1.72
CA GLU A 221 3.55 22.79 1.21
C GLU A 221 4.94 22.32 1.66
N GLU A 222 5.07 21.80 2.87
CA GLU A 222 6.30 21.17 3.36
C GLU A 222 6.64 19.93 2.53
N THR A 223 5.64 19.11 2.22
CA THR A 223 5.80 17.92 1.36
C THR A 223 6.29 18.30 -0.03
N ILE A 224 5.68 19.31 -0.66
CA ILE A 224 6.12 19.79 -1.99
C ILE A 224 7.52 20.40 -1.92
N SER A 225 7.84 21.15 -0.87
CA SER A 225 9.16 21.73 -0.67
C SER A 225 10.24 20.65 -0.48
N SER A 226 9.90 19.57 0.23
CA SER A 226 10.78 18.41 0.41
C SER A 226 11.07 17.68 -0.92
N LEU A 227 10.07 17.54 -1.81
CA LEU A 227 10.28 16.98 -3.15
C LEU A 227 11.33 17.78 -3.95
N VAL A 228 11.23 19.11 -3.93
CA VAL A 228 12.18 20.00 -4.61
C VAL A 228 13.56 19.90 -3.96
N PHE A 229 13.63 19.87 -2.63
CA PHE A 229 14.89 19.73 -1.89
C PHE A 229 15.60 18.41 -2.20
N SER A 230 14.82 17.33 -2.36
CA SER A 230 15.31 15.99 -2.75
C SER A 230 15.68 15.87 -4.23
N ARG A 231 15.71 16.99 -4.96
CA ARG A 231 16.08 17.10 -6.38
C ARG A 231 15.16 16.33 -7.33
N HIS A 232 13.89 16.23 -6.98
CA HIS A 232 12.86 15.81 -7.94
C HIS A 232 12.41 16.99 -8.79
N ASP A 233 12.14 16.75 -10.06
CA ASP A 233 11.54 17.76 -10.93
C ASP A 233 10.04 17.85 -10.59
N VAL A 234 9.58 19.03 -10.18
CA VAL A 234 8.18 19.29 -9.83
C VAL A 234 7.54 20.24 -10.84
N TRP A 235 6.58 19.71 -11.60
CA TRP A 235 5.80 20.49 -12.56
C TRP A 235 4.41 20.79 -12.02
N LYS A 236 4.02 22.06 -12.08
CA LYS A 236 2.69 22.52 -11.68
C LYS A 236 1.86 22.81 -12.93
N LEU A 237 0.82 22.00 -13.16
CA LEU A 237 -0.12 22.18 -14.26
C LEU A 237 -1.35 22.92 -13.75
N THR A 238 -1.69 24.03 -14.39
CA THR A 238 -2.87 24.83 -14.03
C THR A 238 -3.66 25.19 -15.29
N SER A 239 -4.99 25.22 -15.17
CA SER A 239 -5.88 25.71 -16.23
C SER A 239 -5.90 27.24 -16.33
N PHE A 240 -5.30 27.93 -15.35
CA PHE A 240 -5.20 29.40 -15.41
C PHE A 240 -4.03 29.83 -16.29
N GLY A 241 -4.27 30.85 -17.12
CA GLY A 241 -3.20 31.45 -17.92
C GLY A 241 -2.04 31.89 -17.06
N VAL A 242 -0.82 31.48 -17.42
CA VAL A 242 0.39 31.90 -16.75
C VAL A 242 1.11 32.96 -17.58
N ASN A 243 1.70 33.94 -16.89
CA ASN A 243 2.56 34.91 -17.58
C ASN A 243 3.85 34.19 -17.99
N SER A 244 3.99 33.86 -19.27
CA SER A 244 5.14 33.17 -19.85
C SER A 244 6.45 33.98 -19.85
N SER A 245 6.39 35.26 -19.51
CA SER A 245 7.59 36.09 -19.40
C SER A 245 8.42 35.80 -18.13
N ARG A 246 7.94 34.97 -17.23
CA ARG A 246 8.72 34.51 -16.05
C ARG A 246 9.43 33.21 -16.40
N GLU A 247 10.71 33.14 -16.07
CA GLU A 247 11.55 31.96 -16.23
C GLU A 247 10.92 30.70 -15.62
N GLY A 248 11.01 29.57 -16.31
CA GLY A 248 10.45 28.28 -15.87
C GLY A 248 8.95 28.12 -16.07
N ARG A 249 8.27 29.01 -16.84
CA ARG A 249 6.85 28.88 -17.16
C ARG A 249 6.66 28.66 -18.65
N VAL A 250 5.82 27.69 -18.99
CA VAL A 250 5.47 27.34 -20.39
C VAL A 250 3.95 27.36 -20.51
N GLN A 251 3.45 28.12 -21.49
CA GLN A 251 2.05 28.07 -21.90
C GLN A 251 1.89 26.91 -22.89
N LEU A 252 1.04 25.93 -22.54
CA LEU A 252 0.66 24.86 -23.44
C LEU A 252 -0.61 25.28 -24.19
N ASP A 253 -0.60 25.10 -25.52
CA ASP A 253 -1.78 25.29 -26.35
C ASP A 253 -2.63 24.00 -26.27
N ALA A 254 -3.44 23.91 -25.23
CA ALA A 254 -4.31 22.76 -24.97
C ALA A 254 -5.75 23.25 -24.84
N THR A 255 -6.62 22.66 -25.62
CA THR A 255 -8.08 22.88 -25.52
C THR A 255 -8.70 21.82 -24.64
N ASN A 256 -9.69 22.24 -23.82
CA ASN A 256 -10.46 21.28 -23.04
C ASN A 256 -11.23 20.37 -24.03
N PRO A 257 -11.05 19.02 -23.95
CA PRO A 257 -11.73 18.10 -24.85
C PRO A 257 -13.26 18.09 -24.75
N GLY A 258 -13.84 18.92 -23.90
CA GLY A 258 -15.27 18.88 -23.60
C GLY A 258 -15.64 17.69 -22.70
N GLU A 259 -16.87 17.68 -22.24
CA GLU A 259 -17.40 16.53 -21.52
C GLU A 259 -17.76 15.42 -22.53
N TYR A 260 -16.88 14.46 -22.74
CA TYR A 260 -17.17 13.23 -23.49
C TYR A 260 -18.03 12.29 -22.60
N ARG A 261 -19.32 12.55 -22.56
CA ARG A 261 -20.29 11.61 -21.98
C ARG A 261 -20.80 10.67 -23.09
N GLY A 262 -20.00 9.66 -23.46
CA GLY A 262 -20.48 8.52 -24.24
C GLY A 262 -20.93 8.83 -25.68
N ASP A 263 -20.51 9.92 -26.27
CA ASP A 263 -20.84 10.29 -27.63
C ASP A 263 -19.67 9.90 -28.57
N GLU A 264 -19.73 8.68 -29.12
CA GLU A 264 -18.70 8.12 -30.02
C GLU A 264 -18.40 9.02 -31.23
N ALA A 265 -19.33 9.88 -31.66
CA ALA A 265 -19.17 10.78 -32.79
C ALA A 265 -18.19 11.95 -32.51
N LYS A 266 -17.88 12.27 -31.25
CA LYS A 266 -16.96 13.35 -30.87
C LYS A 266 -15.54 12.89 -30.65
N THR A 267 -15.28 11.59 -30.70
CA THR A 267 -13.93 11.02 -30.49
C THR A 267 -13.10 10.98 -31.78
N ALA A 268 -13.71 11.27 -32.95
CA ALA A 268 -13.11 11.11 -34.28
C ALA A 268 -12.86 12.44 -35.01
N SER A 269 -12.93 13.60 -34.34
CA SER A 269 -12.64 14.90 -34.94
C SER A 269 -11.34 15.53 -34.42
#